data_598ef9ba6d9e43f75a7d725b728f018a
#
_entry.id   598ef9ba6d9e43f75a7d725b728f018a
#
_cell.length_a   1.000
_cell.length_b   1.000
_cell.length_c   1.000
_cell.angle_alpha   90.00
_cell.angle_beta   90.00
_cell.angle_gamma   90.00
#
_symmetry.space_group_name_H-M   'P 1'
#
loop_
_entity.id
_entity.type
_entity.pdbx_description
1 polymer ?
#
loop_
_entity_poly.entity_id
_entity_poly.type
_entity_poly.pdbx_seq_one_letter_code
_entity_poly.pdbx_strand_id
1 'polypeptide(L)'
;MNASMNDRKKAVLLAAVLLVIAILCGIRIYAVSHSSTGNGQALYADIYQSGELLETIRLDTVTDEYTFEVPGANGASNTVCVRPGSIAIISANCPDQICVHQGFISTSLLPITCLPNRLVIRVREEAVCLDDTTLVPXXXXTRRSSRTA
;
A
#
# COMPACT_ATOMS: atom_id res chain seq x y z
N MET A 1 -36.61 -49.46 -11.22
CA MET A 1 -36.50 -48.73 -9.95
C MET A 1 -35.03 -48.42 -9.53
N ASN A 2 -34.02 -48.87 -10.25
CA ASN A 2 -32.60 -48.64 -9.90
C ASN A 2 -32.01 -47.32 -10.42
N ALA A 3 -32.67 -46.67 -11.37
CA ALA A 3 -32.18 -45.40 -11.95
C ALA A 3 -32.20 -44.25 -10.92
N SER A 4 -33.24 -44.17 -10.11
CA SER A 4 -33.43 -43.11 -9.11
C SER A 4 -32.35 -43.10 -8.00
N MET A 5 -31.88 -44.28 -7.60
CA MET A 5 -30.89 -44.44 -6.53
C MET A 5 -29.49 -44.03 -7.02
N ASN A 6 -29.17 -44.27 -8.28
CA ASN A 6 -27.90 -43.88 -8.91
C ASN A 6 -27.84 -42.36 -9.11
N ASP A 7 -28.94 -41.71 -9.48
CA ASP A 7 -29.03 -40.28 -9.66
C ASP A 7 -28.89 -39.52 -8.34
N ARG A 8 -29.45 -40.05 -7.28
CA ARG A 8 -29.27 -39.47 -5.91
C ARG A 8 -27.80 -39.53 -5.48
N LYS A 9 -27.12 -40.64 -5.73
CA LYS A 9 -25.71 -40.83 -5.40
C LYS A 9 -24.85 -39.83 -6.20
N LYS A 10 -25.12 -39.67 -7.49
CA LYS A 10 -24.43 -38.68 -8.34
C LYS A 10 -24.68 -37.25 -7.83
N ALA A 11 -25.89 -36.89 -7.48
CA ALA A 11 -26.25 -35.58 -6.95
C ALA A 11 -25.52 -35.30 -5.62
N VAL A 12 -25.44 -36.26 -4.73
CA VAL A 12 -24.72 -36.12 -3.45
C VAL A 12 -23.23 -35.94 -3.69
N LEU A 13 -22.69 -36.71 -4.65
CA LEU A 13 -21.26 -36.62 -5.01
C LEU A 13 -20.93 -35.24 -5.59
N LEU A 14 -21.78 -34.73 -6.50
CA LEU A 14 -21.61 -33.36 -7.07
C LEU A 14 -21.71 -32.30 -5.97
N ALA A 15 -22.67 -32.40 -5.07
CA ALA A 15 -22.82 -31.46 -3.96
C ALA A 15 -21.57 -31.45 -3.05
N ALA A 16 -21.03 -32.66 -2.77
CA ALA A 16 -19.81 -32.78 -1.96
C ALA A 16 -18.61 -32.12 -2.63
N VAL A 17 -18.45 -32.33 -3.94
CA VAL A 17 -17.38 -31.72 -4.72
C VAL A 17 -17.49 -30.17 -4.72
N LEU A 18 -18.71 -29.66 -4.94
CA LEU A 18 -18.94 -28.20 -4.91
C LEU A 18 -18.63 -27.61 -3.54
N LEU A 19 -18.99 -28.34 -2.48
CA LEU A 19 -18.70 -27.88 -1.11
C LEU A 19 -17.20 -27.85 -0.84
N VAL A 20 -16.45 -28.85 -1.29
CA VAL A 20 -14.98 -28.88 -1.16
C VAL A 20 -14.37 -27.70 -1.92
N ILE A 21 -14.83 -27.42 -3.15
CA ILE A 21 -14.35 -26.29 -3.95
C ILE A 21 -14.64 -24.97 -3.23
N ALA A 22 -15.84 -24.81 -2.67
CA ALA A 22 -16.22 -23.60 -1.94
C ALA A 22 -15.32 -23.38 -0.70
N ILE A 23 -15.03 -24.46 0.04
CA ILE A 23 -14.14 -24.40 1.21
C ILE A 23 -12.72 -24.00 0.76
N LEU A 24 -12.20 -24.62 -0.29
CA LEU A 24 -10.85 -24.30 -0.80
C LEU A 24 -10.77 -22.85 -1.29
N CYS A 25 -11.78 -22.37 -2.01
CA CYS A 25 -11.87 -20.97 -2.43
C CYS A 25 -11.93 -20.03 -1.22
N GLY A 26 -12.72 -20.37 -0.22
CA GLY A 26 -12.83 -19.60 1.03
C GLY A 26 -11.50 -19.50 1.75
N ILE A 27 -10.78 -20.62 1.87
CA ILE A 27 -9.45 -20.64 2.49
C ILE A 27 -8.47 -19.77 1.68
N ARG A 28 -8.52 -19.84 0.36
CA ARG A 28 -7.65 -19.02 -0.52
C ARG A 28 -7.94 -17.52 -0.35
N ILE A 29 -9.21 -17.14 -0.36
CA ILE A 29 -9.61 -15.73 -0.15
C ILE A 29 -9.16 -15.26 1.24
N TYR A 30 -9.41 -16.07 2.28
CA TYR A 30 -9.01 -15.77 3.65
C TYR A 30 -7.47 -15.61 3.75
N ALA A 31 -6.72 -16.53 3.16
CA ALA A 31 -5.27 -16.48 3.16
C ALA A 31 -4.74 -15.20 2.46
N VAL A 32 -5.31 -14.85 1.30
CA VAL A 32 -4.90 -13.64 0.56
C VAL A 32 -5.25 -12.37 1.34
N SER A 33 -6.43 -12.33 1.97
CA SER A 33 -6.84 -11.14 2.74
C SER A 33 -6.05 -10.95 4.03
N HIS A 34 -5.46 -12.03 4.58
CA HIS A 34 -4.62 -11.95 5.78
C HIS A 34 -3.12 -11.97 5.47
N SER A 35 -2.75 -12.17 4.21
CA SER A 35 -1.35 -12.11 3.79
C SER A 35 -0.97 -10.66 3.43
N SER A 36 -1.03 -9.77 4.40
CA SER A 36 -0.26 -8.53 4.34
C SER A 36 1.19 -8.90 4.65
N THR A 37 1.71 -9.85 3.90
CA THR A 37 3.04 -10.34 4.21
C THR A 37 4.03 -9.60 3.33
N GLY A 38 4.79 -8.79 3.98
CA GLY A 38 5.98 -8.23 3.37
C GLY A 38 6.85 -9.33 2.78
N ASN A 39 7.02 -9.31 1.49
CA ASN A 39 8.04 -10.07 0.76
C ASN A 39 9.44 -9.50 1.06
N GLY A 40 9.77 -9.31 2.33
CA GLY A 40 11.05 -8.70 2.68
C GLY A 40 11.25 -7.30 2.08
N GLN A 41 10.17 -6.65 1.68
CA GLN A 41 10.20 -5.28 1.14
C GLN A 41 9.67 -4.33 2.20
N ALA A 42 10.46 -3.36 2.55
CA ALA A 42 10.02 -2.28 3.43
C ALA A 42 9.07 -1.36 2.64
N LEU A 43 7.95 -1.03 3.25
CA LEU A 43 6.93 -0.18 2.62
C LEU A 43 6.96 1.19 3.27
N TYR A 44 7.23 2.21 2.49
CA TYR A 44 7.36 3.59 2.96
C TYR A 44 6.28 4.46 2.33
N ALA A 45 5.74 5.39 3.11
CA ALA A 45 4.89 6.48 2.61
C ALA A 45 5.67 7.78 2.73
N ASP A 46 5.93 8.43 1.61
CA ASP A 46 6.57 9.74 1.55
C ASP A 46 5.49 10.80 1.38
N ILE A 47 5.46 11.75 2.29
CA ILE A 47 4.48 12.84 2.33
C ILE A 47 5.17 14.12 1.90
N TYR A 48 4.68 14.70 0.81
CA TYR A 48 5.21 15.95 0.23
C TYR A 48 4.20 17.07 0.39
N GLN A 49 4.66 18.21 0.86
CA GLN A 49 3.86 19.44 0.94
C GLN A 49 4.54 20.50 0.10
N SER A 50 3.81 21.04 -0.90
CA SER A 50 4.33 22.06 -1.82
C SER A 50 5.63 21.66 -2.53
N GLY A 51 5.82 20.35 -2.74
CA GLY A 51 7.00 19.80 -3.41
C GLY A 51 8.16 19.44 -2.48
N GLU A 52 8.07 19.79 -1.20
CA GLU A 52 9.09 19.44 -0.20
C GLU A 52 8.66 18.19 0.56
N LEU A 53 9.61 17.30 0.83
CA LEU A 53 9.36 16.09 1.63
C LEU A 53 9.20 16.51 3.10
N LEU A 54 8.01 16.31 3.65
CA LEU A 54 7.71 16.57 5.07
C LEU A 54 8.11 15.40 5.94
N GLU A 55 7.69 14.20 5.55
CA GLU A 55 7.83 13.04 6.40
C GLU A 55 7.87 11.76 5.56
N THR A 56 8.61 10.77 6.04
CA THR A 56 8.61 9.41 5.51
C THR A 56 8.19 8.46 6.63
N ILE A 57 7.13 7.73 6.41
CA ILE A 57 6.56 6.79 7.40
C ILE A 57 6.77 5.38 6.89
N ARG A 58 7.32 4.51 7.74
CA ARG A 58 7.51 3.10 7.42
C ARG A 58 6.23 2.33 7.76
N LEU A 59 5.41 2.04 6.75
CA LEU A 59 4.07 1.47 6.91
C LEU A 59 4.07 0.02 7.41
N ASP A 60 5.10 -0.76 7.08
CA ASP A 60 5.19 -2.17 7.50
C ASP A 60 5.49 -2.33 8.99
N THR A 61 5.97 -1.28 9.67
CA THR A 61 6.23 -1.31 11.12
C THR A 61 5.08 -0.75 11.94
N VAL A 62 4.08 -0.14 11.30
CA VAL A 62 2.91 0.42 11.99
C VAL A 62 2.06 -0.74 12.52
N THR A 63 1.76 -0.72 13.81
CA THR A 63 0.94 -1.73 14.49
C THR A 63 -0.48 -1.24 14.74
N ASP A 64 -0.63 0.05 15.03
CA ASP A 64 -1.91 0.64 15.40
C ASP A 64 -2.25 1.80 14.50
N GLU A 65 -3.54 1.97 14.22
CA GLU A 65 -4.02 3.10 13.42
C GLU A 65 -3.85 4.41 14.20
N TYR A 66 -3.35 5.42 13.51
CA TYR A 66 -3.27 6.77 14.06
C TYR A 66 -3.52 7.81 12.98
N THR A 67 -3.85 9.03 13.42
CA THR A 67 -4.11 10.15 12.53
C THR A 67 -3.29 11.37 12.95
N PHE A 68 -2.96 12.20 11.96
CA PHE A 68 -2.32 13.49 12.19
C PHE A 68 -2.76 14.48 11.13
N GLU A 69 -2.63 15.76 11.46
CA GLU A 69 -3.01 16.85 10.58
C GLU A 69 -1.78 17.42 9.87
N VAL A 70 -1.91 17.64 8.56
CA VAL A 70 -0.91 18.32 7.76
C VAL A 70 -1.48 19.69 7.39
N PRO A 71 -1.02 20.74 8.08
CA PRO A 71 -1.46 22.10 7.75
C PRO A 71 -0.77 22.59 6.48
N GLY A 72 -1.51 23.25 5.63
CA GLY A 72 -1.01 23.87 4.42
C GLY A 72 -1.05 25.38 4.49
N ALA A 73 -0.72 26.04 3.39
CA ALA A 73 -0.79 27.49 3.29
C ALA A 73 -2.25 27.96 3.22
N ASN A 74 -2.50 29.19 3.70
CA ASN A 74 -3.80 29.86 3.61
C ASN A 74 -4.94 29.11 4.28
N GLY A 75 -4.65 28.44 5.41
CA GLY A 75 -5.66 27.66 6.14
C GLY A 75 -6.00 26.31 5.52
N ALA A 76 -5.24 25.85 4.55
CA ALA A 76 -5.38 24.51 4.01
C ALA A 76 -5.07 23.47 5.08
N SER A 77 -5.78 22.34 5.06
CA SER A 77 -5.61 21.30 6.06
C SER A 77 -6.02 19.95 5.47
N ASN A 78 -5.24 18.93 5.77
CA ASN A 78 -5.55 17.55 5.44
C ASN A 78 -5.30 16.68 6.67
N THR A 79 -6.24 15.79 6.99
CA THR A 79 -6.05 14.79 8.04
C THR A 79 -5.62 13.49 7.36
N VAL A 80 -4.45 13.02 7.73
CA VAL A 80 -3.86 11.77 7.23
C VAL A 80 -4.11 10.67 8.25
N CYS A 81 -4.49 9.49 7.77
CA CYS A 81 -4.68 8.30 8.59
C CYS A 81 -3.69 7.24 8.13
N VAL A 82 -2.95 6.69 9.08
CA VAL A 82 -1.97 5.63 8.84
C VAL A 82 -2.46 4.35 9.51
N ARG A 83 -2.43 3.25 8.76
CA ARG A 83 -2.77 1.90 9.23
C ARG A 83 -1.62 0.95 8.92
N PRO A 84 -1.59 -0.23 9.54
CA PRO A 84 -0.63 -1.26 9.14
C PRO A 84 -0.66 -1.49 7.63
N GLY A 85 0.43 -1.17 6.95
CA GLY A 85 0.61 -1.37 5.52
C GLY A 85 -0.16 -0.42 4.60
N SER A 86 -0.80 0.66 5.11
CA SER A 86 -1.57 1.57 4.23
C SER A 86 -1.71 2.97 4.81
N ILE A 87 -2.02 3.94 3.93
CA ILE A 87 -2.15 5.35 4.30
C ILE A 87 -3.27 5.98 3.46
N ALA A 88 -3.98 6.95 4.03
CA ALA A 88 -5.06 7.67 3.36
C ALA A 88 -5.15 9.12 3.84
N ILE A 89 -5.80 9.95 3.06
CA ILE A 89 -6.31 11.24 3.52
C ILE A 89 -7.79 11.01 3.86
N ILE A 90 -8.15 11.17 5.13
CA ILE A 90 -9.51 10.89 5.60
C ILE A 90 -10.38 12.15 5.72
N SER A 91 -9.74 13.32 5.73
CA SER A 91 -10.43 14.60 5.75
C SER A 91 -9.56 15.67 5.10
N ALA A 92 -10.19 16.60 4.41
CA ALA A 92 -9.52 17.73 3.78
C ALA A 92 -10.51 18.88 3.63
N ASN A 93 -10.02 20.11 3.70
CA ASN A 93 -10.85 21.28 3.44
C ASN A 93 -10.83 21.72 1.96
N CYS A 94 -10.34 20.87 1.07
CA CYS A 94 -10.40 21.13 -0.37
C CYS A 94 -11.85 20.91 -0.89
N PRO A 95 -12.29 21.68 -1.90
CA PRO A 95 -13.71 21.68 -2.29
C PRO A 95 -14.21 20.34 -2.84
N ASP A 96 -13.41 19.64 -3.64
CA ASP A 96 -13.87 18.44 -4.33
C ASP A 96 -13.64 17.15 -3.56
N GLN A 97 -12.76 17.17 -2.57
CA GLN A 97 -12.41 16.03 -1.70
C GLN A 97 -12.02 14.75 -2.46
N ILE A 98 -11.47 14.90 -3.67
CA ILE A 98 -11.04 13.75 -4.50
C ILE A 98 -9.97 12.94 -3.74
N CYS A 99 -9.06 13.62 -3.03
CA CYS A 99 -8.02 12.97 -2.23
C CYS A 99 -8.59 12.10 -1.10
N VAL A 100 -9.72 12.51 -0.52
CA VAL A 100 -10.43 11.73 0.51
C VAL A 100 -11.11 10.51 -0.11
N HIS A 101 -11.78 10.72 -1.26
CA HIS A 101 -12.49 9.65 -1.97
C HIS A 101 -11.56 8.59 -2.54
N GLN A 102 -10.27 8.89 -2.70
CA GLN A 102 -9.29 7.92 -3.18
C GLN A 102 -9.07 6.77 -2.19
N GLY A 103 -9.26 7.03 -0.88
CA GLY A 103 -9.17 6.02 0.16
C GLY A 103 -7.74 5.59 0.47
N PHE A 104 -7.59 4.40 1.07
CA PHE A 104 -6.29 3.87 1.50
C PHE A 104 -5.49 3.33 0.33
N ILE A 105 -4.21 3.70 0.28
CA ILE A 105 -3.24 3.16 -0.67
C ILE A 105 -2.17 2.35 0.08
N SER A 106 -1.73 1.27 -0.54
CA SER A 106 -0.70 0.36 -0.01
C SER A 106 0.33 -0.04 -1.06
N THR A 107 0.26 0.59 -2.24
CA THR A 107 1.14 0.26 -3.38
C THR A 107 1.68 1.54 -4.02
N SER A 108 2.75 1.40 -4.78
CA SER A 108 3.40 2.51 -5.48
C SER A 108 2.66 2.94 -6.76
N LEU A 109 1.56 2.28 -7.12
CA LEU A 109 0.89 2.50 -8.41
C LEU A 109 0.30 3.90 -8.57
N LEU A 110 -0.37 4.39 -7.54
CA LEU A 110 -1.07 5.68 -7.61
C LEU A 110 -0.86 6.49 -6.32
N PRO A 111 -0.32 7.70 -6.42
CA PRO A 111 -0.22 8.58 -5.24
C PRO A 111 -1.56 9.20 -4.90
N ILE A 112 -1.77 9.55 -3.64
CA ILE A 112 -2.88 10.41 -3.23
C ILE A 112 -2.43 11.85 -3.45
N THR A 113 -3.24 12.63 -4.16
CA THR A 113 -2.89 14.02 -4.47
C THR A 113 -4.04 14.95 -4.11
N CYS A 114 -3.76 15.90 -3.23
CA CYS A 114 -4.66 17.01 -2.92
C CYS A 114 -4.08 18.27 -3.57
N LEU A 115 -4.50 18.57 -4.80
CA LEU A 115 -3.96 19.69 -5.57
C LEU A 115 -4.21 21.05 -4.90
N PRO A 116 -5.44 21.35 -4.42
CA PRO A 116 -5.65 22.66 -3.78
C PRO A 116 -4.77 22.87 -2.55
N ASN A 117 -4.53 21.82 -1.79
CA ASN A 117 -3.73 21.90 -0.56
C ASN A 117 -2.24 21.57 -0.81
N ARG A 118 -1.87 21.27 -2.07
CA ARG A 118 -0.50 20.93 -2.51
C ARG A 118 0.14 19.79 -1.72
N LEU A 119 -0.69 18.82 -1.31
CA LEU A 119 -0.25 17.64 -0.56
C LEU A 119 -0.22 16.43 -1.50
N VAL A 120 0.89 15.68 -1.49
CA VAL A 120 1.04 14.44 -2.24
C VAL A 120 1.58 13.35 -1.30
N ILE A 121 0.93 12.20 -1.29
CA ILE A 121 1.40 11.03 -0.55
C ILE A 121 1.73 9.93 -1.56
N ARG A 122 2.96 9.44 -1.51
CA ARG A 122 3.45 8.36 -2.38
C ARG A 122 3.88 7.18 -1.54
N VAL A 123 3.42 6.00 -1.93
CA VAL A 123 3.92 4.75 -1.34
C VAL A 123 5.05 4.24 -2.22
N ARG A 124 6.15 3.82 -1.61
CA ARG A 124 7.26 3.16 -2.31
C ARG A 124 7.65 1.89 -1.57
N GLU A 125 8.06 0.93 -2.35
CA GLU A 125 8.58 -0.35 -1.86
C GLU A 125 10.10 -0.33 -1.99
N GLU A 126 10.78 -0.70 -0.92
CA GLU A 126 12.24 -0.76 -0.92
C GLU A 126 12.66 -2.18 -0.55
N ALA A 127 13.40 -2.83 -1.42
CA ALA A 127 13.91 -4.16 -1.15
C ALA A 127 14.88 -4.06 0.04
N VAL A 128 14.59 -4.79 1.10
CA VAL A 128 15.52 -4.91 2.23
C VAL A 128 16.61 -5.86 1.78
N CYS A 129 17.68 -5.29 1.25
CA CYS A 129 18.89 -6.06 1.01
C CYS A 129 19.50 -6.39 2.37
N LEU A 130 19.30 -7.61 2.81
CA LEU A 130 20.01 -8.14 3.97
C LEU A 130 21.45 -8.45 3.55
N ASP A 131 22.17 -7.42 3.16
CA ASP A 131 23.60 -7.59 2.84
C ASP A 131 24.42 -6.88 3.90
N ASP A 132 24.73 -7.67 4.92
CA ASP A 132 25.74 -7.32 5.88
C ASP A 132 27.11 -7.73 5.28
N THR A 133 27.62 -6.92 4.43
CA THR A 133 29.05 -6.81 4.12
C THR A 133 29.26 -6.11 2.79
N THR A 134 29.98 -5.06 2.87
CA THR A 134 30.64 -4.19 1.90
C THR A 134 29.94 -2.86 1.67
N LEU A 135 30.36 -1.95 2.48
CA LEU A 135 30.33 -0.53 2.19
C LEU A 135 31.10 -0.27 0.90
N VAL A 136 30.46 -0.16 -0.23
CA VAL A 136 31.04 0.43 -1.43
C VAL A 136 30.63 1.90 -1.43
N PRO A 137 31.56 2.83 -1.11
CA PRO A 137 31.24 4.25 -1.23
C PRO A 137 31.09 4.60 -2.69
N UNK A 138 30.07 5.07 -3.00
CA UNK A 138 29.79 5.42 -4.27
C UNK A 138 30.63 6.48 -4.75
N UNK A 139 31.24 6.26 -5.50
CA UNK A 139 32.02 7.12 -5.99
C UNK A 139 31.34 8.30 -6.42
N UNK A 140 31.71 9.00 -6.08
CA UNK A 140 31.35 10.19 -6.45
C UNK A 140 31.73 10.41 -7.78
N UNK A 141 31.19 10.57 -8.28
CA UNK A 141 31.41 10.96 -9.45
C UNK A 141 32.29 12.05 -9.47
N THR A 142 33.34 11.93 -9.76
CA THR A 142 34.35 12.93 -9.97
C THR A 142 34.00 13.80 -11.21
N ARG A 143 33.52 14.96 -10.97
CA ARG A 143 33.36 15.99 -11.99
C ARG A 143 34.76 16.38 -12.48
N ARG A 144 35.11 15.84 -13.62
CA ARG A 144 36.32 16.26 -14.30
C ARG A 144 36.06 17.68 -14.85
N SER A 145 36.57 18.65 -14.14
CA SER A 145 36.67 20.01 -14.67
C SER A 145 37.82 20.05 -15.68
N SER A 146 37.50 20.02 -16.95
CA SER A 146 38.48 20.28 -18.01
C SER A 146 38.69 21.78 -18.07
N ARG A 147 39.77 22.23 -17.50
CA ARG A 147 40.28 23.59 -17.67
C ARG A 147 41.18 23.56 -18.87
N THR A 148 40.75 24.14 -19.96
CA THR A 148 41.62 24.47 -21.10
C THR A 148 42.13 25.88 -20.94
N ALA A 149 43.46 26.02 -21.05
CA ALA A 149 44.16 27.28 -21.10
C ALA A 149 43.95 27.96 -22.44
#